data_02d0654a219fa619bff7868dc1224bcd
#
_entry.id   02d0654a219fa619bff7868dc1224bcd
#
_cell.length_a   1.000
_cell.length_b   1.000
_cell.length_c   1.000
_cell.angle_alpha   90.00
_cell.angle_beta   90.00
_cell.angle_gamma   90.00
#
_symmetry.space_group_name_H-M   'P 1'
#
loop_
_entity.id
_entity.type
_entity.pdbx_description
1 polymer ?
#
loop_
_entity_poly.entity_id
_entity_poly.type
_entity_poly.pdbx_seq_one_letter_code
_entity_poly.pdbx_strand_id
1 'polypeptide(L)'
;MDLTARENIYLNGTVLGLTPKYIDEKFDEIVDFSELREFLDVPLKNYSSGMVARIAFAIATITKPDVLIADEILSVGDFMFQEKCEERMRQLMSGGTTVLLVSHSIGQIERMCDHVTWLEKGRVKMQGEAAEVCAAYKALDPEAAAIQGSVKTKK
;
A
#
# COMPACT_ATOMS: atom_id res chain seq x y z
N MET A 1 -4.33 -10.47 20.09
CA MET A 1 -2.94 -10.70 19.66
C MET A 1 -2.04 -10.16 20.73
N ASP A 2 -1.35 -11.04 21.45
CA ASP A 2 -0.47 -10.66 22.54
C ASP A 2 1.00 -10.53 22.12
N LEU A 3 1.28 -10.80 20.81
CA LEU A 3 2.61 -10.65 20.24
C LEU A 3 2.98 -9.17 20.04
N THR A 4 4.24 -8.87 20.31
CA THR A 4 4.85 -7.56 20.05
C THR A 4 5.03 -7.34 18.54
N ALA A 5 5.30 -6.09 18.12
CA ALA A 5 5.63 -5.81 16.73
C ALA A 5 6.89 -6.56 16.27
N ARG A 6 7.91 -6.66 17.14
CA ARG A 6 9.12 -7.45 16.89
C ARG A 6 8.77 -8.89 16.55
N GLU A 7 8.01 -9.56 17.40
CA GLU A 7 7.59 -10.96 17.19
C GLU A 7 6.73 -11.12 15.93
N ASN A 8 5.91 -10.12 15.63
CA ASN A 8 5.09 -10.11 14.40
C ASN A 8 5.92 -9.96 13.12
N ILE A 9 7.03 -9.22 13.14
CA ILE A 9 7.95 -9.14 12.00
C ILE A 9 8.49 -10.56 11.68
N TYR A 10 8.96 -11.29 12.68
CA TYR A 10 9.46 -12.65 12.48
C TYR A 10 8.37 -13.63 12.08
N LEU A 11 7.20 -13.58 12.75
CA LEU A 11 6.08 -14.46 12.45
C LEU A 11 5.59 -14.27 11.01
N ASN A 12 5.26 -13.04 10.63
CA ASN A 12 4.74 -12.75 9.28
C ASN A 12 5.82 -12.96 8.22
N GLY A 13 7.08 -12.59 8.48
CA GLY A 13 8.18 -12.89 7.58
C GLY A 13 8.30 -14.40 7.32
N THR A 14 8.20 -15.23 8.37
CA THR A 14 8.21 -16.69 8.23
C THR A 14 7.00 -17.19 7.44
N VAL A 15 5.80 -16.65 7.66
CA VAL A 15 4.58 -16.99 6.88
C VAL A 15 4.77 -16.65 5.40
N LEU A 16 5.48 -15.58 5.09
CA LEU A 16 5.86 -15.21 3.71
C LEU A 16 7.01 -16.05 3.14
N GLY A 17 7.51 -17.04 3.88
CA GLY A 17 8.57 -17.94 3.44
C GLY A 17 9.98 -17.37 3.60
N LEU A 18 10.16 -16.28 4.34
CA LEU A 18 11.46 -15.69 4.59
C LEU A 18 12.23 -16.49 5.65
N THR A 19 13.54 -16.63 5.46
CA THR A 19 14.38 -17.25 6.48
C THR A 19 14.63 -16.29 7.65
N PRO A 20 14.84 -16.79 8.89
CA PRO A 20 15.19 -15.92 10.03
C PRO A 20 16.40 -15.02 9.73
N LYS A 21 17.43 -15.56 9.08
CA LYS A 21 18.61 -14.79 8.67
C LYS A 21 18.27 -13.62 7.77
N TYR A 22 17.39 -13.82 6.77
CA TYR A 22 16.96 -12.74 5.88
C TYR A 22 16.15 -11.69 6.65
N ILE A 23 15.31 -12.13 7.60
CA ILE A 23 14.54 -11.22 8.44
C ILE A 23 15.48 -10.39 9.31
N ASP A 24 16.53 -10.99 9.91
CA ASP A 24 17.54 -10.28 10.68
C ASP A 24 18.25 -9.21 9.85
N GLU A 25 18.66 -9.55 8.62
CA GLU A 25 19.31 -8.63 7.68
C GLU A 25 18.42 -7.46 7.27
N LYS A 26 17.09 -7.66 7.26
CA LYS A 26 16.09 -6.69 6.83
C LYS A 26 15.35 -6.00 7.98
N PHE A 27 15.64 -6.42 9.21
CA PHE A 27 14.88 -5.97 10.39
C PHE A 27 14.86 -4.45 10.52
N ASP A 28 16.03 -3.83 10.47
CA ASP A 28 16.12 -2.37 10.59
C ASP A 28 15.43 -1.63 9.44
N GLU A 29 15.49 -2.16 8.20
CA GLU A 29 14.77 -1.58 7.06
C GLU A 29 13.24 -1.59 7.29
N ILE A 30 12.70 -2.71 7.80
CA ILE A 30 11.27 -2.85 8.13
C ILE A 30 10.88 -1.83 9.20
N VAL A 31 11.68 -1.74 10.27
CA VAL A 31 11.43 -0.88 11.42
C VAL A 31 11.48 0.59 11.02
N ASP A 32 12.50 1.01 10.28
CA ASP A 32 12.67 2.40 9.86
C ASP A 32 11.60 2.80 8.84
N PHE A 33 11.18 1.88 7.98
CA PHE A 33 10.08 2.15 7.07
C PHE A 33 8.77 2.37 7.82
N SER A 34 8.45 1.53 8.80
CA SER A 34 7.21 1.63 9.59
C SER A 34 7.16 2.84 10.53
N GLU A 35 8.32 3.42 10.88
CA GLU A 35 8.48 4.52 11.86
C GLU A 35 8.01 4.14 13.27
N LEU A 36 8.11 2.86 13.63
CA LEU A 36 7.59 2.32 14.89
C LEU A 36 8.71 1.77 15.80
N ARG A 37 9.95 2.26 15.68
CA ARG A 37 11.11 1.78 16.43
C ARG A 37 10.89 1.80 17.93
N GLU A 38 10.28 2.84 18.47
CA GLU A 38 10.02 2.99 19.91
C GLU A 38 8.90 2.08 20.44
N PHE A 39 8.12 1.49 19.53
CA PHE A 39 6.97 0.66 19.89
C PHE A 39 7.20 -0.84 19.65
N LEU A 40 8.41 -1.26 19.24
CA LEU A 40 8.71 -2.65 18.83
C LEU A 40 8.35 -3.71 19.86
N ASP A 41 8.54 -3.40 21.14
CA ASP A 41 8.31 -4.33 22.25
C ASP A 41 6.92 -4.15 22.91
N VAL A 42 6.07 -3.31 22.30
CA VAL A 42 4.67 -3.13 22.70
C VAL A 42 3.81 -4.16 21.96
N PRO A 43 2.89 -4.87 22.67
CA PRO A 43 1.94 -5.79 22.03
C PRO A 43 1.06 -5.11 20.97
N LEU A 44 0.84 -5.75 19.83
CA LEU A 44 0.03 -5.19 18.73
C LEU A 44 -1.41 -4.87 19.13
N LYS A 45 -1.95 -5.51 20.15
CA LYS A 45 -3.28 -5.16 20.70
C LYS A 45 -3.40 -3.73 21.17
N ASN A 46 -2.26 -3.10 21.50
CA ASN A 46 -2.17 -1.72 21.98
C ASN A 46 -1.86 -0.73 20.83
N TYR A 47 -1.72 -1.21 19.60
CA TYR A 47 -1.49 -0.38 18.43
C TYR A 47 -2.78 0.23 17.92
N SER A 48 -2.69 1.45 17.36
CA SER A 48 -3.76 1.99 16.52
C SER A 48 -3.85 1.19 15.20
N SER A 49 -4.99 1.27 14.52
CA SER A 49 -5.15 0.64 13.19
C SER A 49 -4.09 1.13 12.19
N GLY A 50 -3.74 2.42 12.25
CA GLY A 50 -2.68 3.00 11.43
C GLY A 50 -1.30 2.41 11.74
N MET A 51 -0.95 2.20 13.02
CA MET A 51 0.33 1.57 13.40
C MET A 51 0.39 0.11 12.93
N VAL A 52 -0.71 -0.64 13.07
CA VAL A 52 -0.79 -2.02 12.56
C VAL A 52 -0.59 -2.05 11.05
N ALA A 53 -1.25 -1.15 10.32
CA ALA A 53 -1.13 -1.09 8.87
C ALA A 53 0.29 -0.68 8.41
N ARG A 54 0.96 0.24 9.12
CA ARG A 54 2.35 0.63 8.84
C ARG A 54 3.30 -0.56 8.93
N ILE A 55 3.24 -1.33 10.03
CA ILE A 55 4.12 -2.49 10.21
C ILE A 55 3.79 -3.62 9.21
N ALA A 56 2.51 -3.86 8.94
CA ALA A 56 2.07 -4.86 7.98
C ALA A 56 2.56 -4.53 6.56
N PHE A 57 2.42 -3.27 6.13
CA PHE A 57 2.91 -2.82 4.83
C PHE A 57 4.44 -2.94 4.73
N ALA A 58 5.18 -2.53 5.78
CA ALA A 58 6.64 -2.64 5.81
C ALA A 58 7.10 -4.10 5.62
N ILE A 59 6.46 -5.05 6.31
CA ILE A 59 6.77 -6.48 6.20
C ILE A 59 6.41 -7.01 4.79
N ALA A 60 5.23 -6.67 4.28
CA ALA A 60 4.77 -7.18 2.97
C ALA A 60 5.63 -6.70 1.80
N THR A 61 6.24 -5.51 1.91
CA THR A 61 7.01 -4.88 0.83
C THR A 61 8.53 -5.00 0.97
N ILE A 62 9.01 -5.77 1.98
CA ILE A 62 10.45 -5.98 2.15
C ILE A 62 11.04 -6.94 1.10
N THR A 63 10.21 -7.80 0.55
CA THR A 63 10.58 -8.72 -0.53
C THR A 63 10.34 -8.10 -1.89
N LYS A 64 10.91 -8.73 -2.93
CA LYS A 64 10.58 -8.43 -4.33
C LYS A 64 9.77 -9.60 -4.90
N PRO A 65 8.46 -9.66 -4.68
CA PRO A 65 7.63 -10.71 -5.25
C PRO A 65 7.46 -10.51 -6.77
N ASP A 66 7.17 -11.57 -7.50
CA ASP A 66 6.81 -11.46 -8.92
C ASP A 66 5.48 -10.74 -9.09
N VAL A 67 4.53 -10.99 -8.17
CA VAL A 67 3.21 -10.37 -8.14
C VAL A 67 2.88 -9.90 -6.73
N LEU A 68 2.45 -8.65 -6.61
CA LEU A 68 1.94 -8.06 -5.37
C LEU A 68 0.49 -7.61 -5.55
N ILE A 69 -0.39 -8.11 -4.69
CA ILE A 69 -1.79 -7.67 -4.64
C ILE A 69 -1.94 -6.67 -3.49
N ALA A 70 -2.38 -5.46 -3.80
CA ALA A 70 -2.58 -4.38 -2.85
C ALA A 70 -4.06 -3.95 -2.88
N ASP A 71 -4.80 -4.29 -1.82
CA ASP A 71 -6.22 -3.96 -1.67
C ASP A 71 -6.38 -2.86 -0.62
N GLU A 72 -6.68 -1.62 -1.07
CA GLU A 72 -6.86 -0.40 -0.28
C GLU A 72 -5.72 -0.05 0.71
N ILE A 73 -4.61 -0.76 0.65
CA ILE A 73 -3.51 -0.67 1.61
C ILE A 73 -2.76 0.67 1.54
N LEU A 74 -2.85 1.39 0.43
CA LEU A 74 -2.19 2.67 0.24
C LEU A 74 -2.98 3.87 0.84
N SER A 75 -4.17 3.61 1.37
CA SER A 75 -5.01 4.62 2.03
C SER A 75 -4.76 4.72 3.53
N VAL A 76 -3.80 3.95 4.08
CA VAL A 76 -3.52 3.88 5.52
C VAL A 76 -2.48 4.88 5.98
N GLY A 77 -2.63 5.33 7.22
CA GLY A 77 -1.71 6.29 7.83
C GLY A 77 -2.03 7.75 7.46
N ASP A 78 -1.10 8.64 7.80
CA ASP A 78 -1.16 10.04 7.40
C ASP A 78 -0.63 10.24 5.97
N PHE A 79 -0.79 11.46 5.46
CA PHE A 79 -0.41 11.81 4.10
C PHE A 79 1.08 11.50 3.79
N MET A 80 1.99 11.80 4.72
CA MET A 80 3.42 11.57 4.52
C MET A 80 3.75 10.08 4.40
N PHE A 81 3.07 9.24 5.20
CA PHE A 81 3.25 7.80 5.12
C PHE A 81 2.64 7.23 3.83
N GLN A 82 1.52 7.77 3.35
CA GLN A 82 0.93 7.38 2.07
C GLN A 82 1.87 7.66 0.90
N GLU A 83 2.53 8.83 0.85
CA GLU A 83 3.54 9.12 -0.16
C GLU A 83 4.72 8.14 -0.11
N LYS A 84 5.17 7.80 1.09
CA LYS A 84 6.23 6.81 1.32
C LYS A 84 5.84 5.41 0.82
N CYS A 85 4.58 5.02 1.03
CA CYS A 85 4.03 3.77 0.49
C CYS A 85 3.95 3.78 -1.04
N GLU A 86 3.45 4.87 -1.64
CA GLU A 86 3.41 5.02 -3.10
C GLU A 86 4.82 4.93 -3.72
N GLU A 87 5.81 5.56 -3.10
CA GLU A 87 7.19 5.49 -3.57
C GLU A 87 7.77 4.08 -3.47
N ARG A 88 7.52 3.37 -2.37
CA ARG A 88 7.92 1.96 -2.22
C ARG A 88 7.28 1.08 -3.30
N MET A 89 6.02 1.31 -3.62
CA MET A 89 5.33 0.57 -4.69
C MET A 89 5.94 0.85 -6.06
N ARG A 90 6.29 2.12 -6.38
CA ARG A 90 6.99 2.47 -7.63
C ARG A 90 8.34 1.77 -7.73
N GLN A 91 9.09 1.69 -6.63
CA GLN A 91 10.38 0.98 -6.59
C GLN A 91 10.21 -0.53 -6.86
N LEU A 92 9.16 -1.16 -6.30
CA LEU A 92 8.86 -2.57 -6.58
C LEU A 92 8.50 -2.78 -8.06
N MET A 93 7.62 -1.93 -8.62
CA MET A 93 7.24 -2.00 -10.03
C MET A 93 8.44 -1.80 -10.97
N SER A 94 9.29 -0.81 -10.69
CA SER A 94 10.52 -0.59 -11.47
C SER A 94 11.51 -1.74 -11.34
N GLY A 95 11.45 -2.49 -10.24
CA GLY A 95 12.22 -3.70 -9.99
C GLY A 95 11.68 -4.96 -10.69
N GLY A 96 10.57 -4.84 -11.44
CA GLY A 96 9.96 -5.94 -12.20
C GLY A 96 8.78 -6.63 -11.52
N THR A 97 8.35 -6.17 -10.33
CA THR A 97 7.14 -6.69 -9.67
C THR A 97 5.88 -6.25 -10.41
N THR A 98 5.01 -7.20 -10.76
CA THR A 98 3.67 -6.88 -11.25
C THR A 98 2.77 -6.52 -10.08
N VAL A 99 2.15 -5.34 -10.10
CA VAL A 99 1.25 -4.89 -9.02
C VAL A 99 -0.19 -4.91 -9.48
N LEU A 100 -1.05 -5.62 -8.74
CA LEU A 100 -2.49 -5.54 -8.86
C LEU A 100 -3.01 -4.64 -7.74
N LEU A 101 -3.37 -3.40 -8.09
CA LEU A 101 -3.85 -2.40 -7.15
C LEU A 101 -5.37 -2.32 -7.17
N VAL A 102 -6.01 -2.51 -6.03
CA VAL A 102 -7.43 -2.22 -5.81
C VAL A 102 -7.53 -0.98 -4.94
N SER A 103 -8.22 0.05 -5.43
CA SER A 103 -8.39 1.32 -4.72
C SER A 103 -9.69 2.01 -5.15
N HIS A 104 -10.31 2.73 -4.23
CA HIS A 104 -11.40 3.66 -4.53
C HIS A 104 -10.89 5.08 -4.85
N SER A 105 -9.59 5.33 -4.69
CA SER A 105 -8.96 6.61 -5.04
C SER A 105 -8.59 6.66 -6.51
N ILE A 106 -9.41 7.30 -7.32
CA ILE A 106 -9.19 7.42 -8.76
C ILE A 106 -7.87 8.15 -9.09
N GLY A 107 -7.49 9.14 -8.28
CA GLY A 107 -6.24 9.86 -8.44
C GLY A 107 -5.01 8.98 -8.19
N GLN A 108 -5.11 8.00 -7.29
CA GLN A 108 -4.05 7.04 -7.00
C GLN A 108 -3.91 6.04 -8.16
N ILE A 109 -5.03 5.50 -8.64
CA ILE A 109 -5.08 4.60 -9.80
C ILE A 109 -4.43 5.28 -11.03
N GLU A 110 -4.80 6.53 -11.31
CA GLU A 110 -4.30 7.30 -12.46
C GLU A 110 -2.78 7.56 -12.40
N ARG A 111 -2.23 7.72 -11.18
CA ARG A 111 -0.78 7.97 -10.99
C ARG A 111 0.06 6.70 -10.99
N MET A 112 -0.52 5.55 -10.69
CA MET A 112 0.23 4.34 -10.38
C MET A 112 0.00 3.20 -11.37
N CYS A 113 -1.11 3.20 -12.11
CA CYS A 113 -1.48 2.10 -12.99
C CYS A 113 -1.32 2.48 -14.46
N ASP A 114 -0.84 1.54 -15.26
CA ASP A 114 -0.83 1.65 -16.72
C ASP A 114 -2.17 1.20 -17.31
N HIS A 115 -2.73 0.11 -16.75
CA HIS A 115 -4.01 -0.48 -17.17
C HIS A 115 -4.99 -0.52 -16.01
N VAL A 116 -6.26 -0.29 -16.31
CA VAL A 116 -7.36 -0.27 -15.32
C VAL A 116 -8.52 -1.13 -15.79
N THR A 117 -9.09 -1.86 -14.83
CA THR A 117 -10.35 -2.57 -15.00
C THR A 117 -11.39 -1.96 -14.06
N TRP A 118 -12.41 -1.32 -14.63
CA TRP A 118 -13.52 -0.78 -13.88
C TRP A 118 -14.58 -1.85 -13.66
N LEU A 119 -14.82 -2.16 -12.38
CA LEU A 119 -15.85 -3.10 -11.95
C LEU A 119 -17.09 -2.36 -11.46
N GLU A 120 -18.26 -2.77 -11.95
CA GLU A 120 -19.55 -2.29 -11.47
C GLU A 120 -20.48 -3.47 -11.21
N LYS A 121 -21.00 -3.57 -9.99
CA LYS A 121 -21.92 -4.66 -9.57
C LYS A 121 -21.40 -6.06 -9.92
N GLY A 122 -20.10 -6.29 -9.73
CA GLY A 122 -19.44 -7.57 -9.99
C GLY A 122 -19.21 -7.89 -11.47
N ARG A 123 -19.37 -6.92 -12.38
CA ARG A 123 -19.11 -7.06 -13.83
C ARG A 123 -18.10 -6.04 -14.29
N VAL A 124 -17.29 -6.44 -15.27
CA VAL A 124 -16.39 -5.50 -15.96
C VAL A 124 -17.23 -4.54 -16.80
N LYS A 125 -17.16 -3.25 -16.49
CA LYS A 125 -17.82 -2.18 -17.23
C LYS A 125 -16.93 -1.61 -18.32
N MET A 126 -15.66 -1.42 -18.00
CA MET A 126 -14.65 -0.93 -18.93
C MET A 126 -13.27 -1.46 -18.53
N GLN A 127 -12.40 -1.67 -19.51
CA GLN A 127 -11.01 -2.07 -19.30
C GLN A 127 -10.14 -1.43 -20.38
N GLY A 128 -8.97 -0.93 -20.02
CA GLY A 128 -8.03 -0.31 -20.96
C GLY A 128 -6.95 0.50 -20.27
N GLU A 129 -6.37 1.45 -20.99
CA GLU A 129 -5.38 2.38 -20.48
C GLU A 129 -5.93 3.22 -19.33
N ALA A 130 -5.09 3.46 -18.30
CA ALA A 130 -5.51 4.16 -17.10
C ALA A 130 -6.13 5.54 -17.39
N ALA A 131 -5.54 6.32 -18.30
CA ALA A 131 -6.02 7.63 -18.65
C ALA A 131 -7.46 7.60 -19.22
N GLU A 132 -7.75 6.62 -20.09
CA GLU A 132 -9.04 6.47 -20.74
C GLU A 132 -10.13 6.04 -19.76
N VAL A 133 -9.86 4.96 -18.99
CA VAL A 133 -10.83 4.40 -18.03
C VAL A 133 -11.08 5.37 -16.88
N CYS A 134 -10.04 6.03 -16.36
CA CYS A 134 -10.18 7.03 -15.31
C CYS A 134 -10.96 8.26 -15.77
N ALA A 135 -10.77 8.73 -17.01
CA ALA A 135 -11.57 9.83 -17.56
C ALA A 135 -13.05 9.46 -17.69
N ALA A 136 -13.35 8.25 -18.18
CA ALA A 136 -14.72 7.75 -18.28
C ALA A 136 -15.39 7.60 -16.91
N TYR A 137 -14.64 7.13 -15.91
CA TYR A 137 -15.13 7.02 -14.51
C TYR A 137 -15.45 8.40 -13.91
N LYS A 138 -14.54 9.38 -14.04
CA LYS A 138 -14.73 10.77 -13.55
C LYS A 138 -15.94 11.47 -14.19
N ALA A 139 -16.26 11.14 -15.44
CA ALA A 139 -17.39 11.73 -16.15
C ALA A 139 -18.75 11.31 -15.58
N LEU A 140 -18.83 10.20 -14.83
CA LEU A 140 -20.08 9.75 -14.18
C LEU A 140 -20.39 10.49 -12.88
N ASP A 141 -19.39 10.94 -12.16
CA ASP A 141 -19.54 11.67 -10.90
C ASP A 141 -18.50 12.81 -10.81
N PRO A 142 -18.81 13.96 -11.43
CA PRO A 142 -17.91 15.12 -11.43
C PRO A 142 -17.63 15.69 -10.03
N GLU A 143 -18.56 15.53 -9.07
CA GLU A 143 -18.37 16.02 -7.70
C GLU A 143 -17.41 15.16 -6.90
N ALA A 144 -17.49 13.82 -7.02
CA ALA A 144 -16.52 12.90 -6.41
C ALA A 144 -15.10 13.11 -6.96
N ALA A 145 -14.97 13.42 -8.25
CA ALA A 145 -13.70 13.76 -8.88
C ALA A 145 -13.09 15.08 -8.37
N ALA A 146 -13.93 16.09 -8.04
CA ALA A 146 -13.48 17.39 -7.56
C ALA A 146 -12.95 17.34 -6.11
N ILE A 147 -13.53 16.50 -5.26
CA ILE A 147 -13.12 16.35 -3.84
C ILE A 147 -11.71 15.77 -3.72
N GLN A 148 -11.32 14.83 -4.60
CA GLN A 148 -9.99 14.22 -4.62
C GLN A 148 -8.91 15.09 -5.30
N GLY A 149 -9.32 16.09 -6.08
CA GLY A 149 -8.42 17.03 -6.79
C GLY A 149 -8.08 18.31 -6.05
N SER A 150 -8.72 18.60 -4.91
CA SER A 150 -8.62 19.91 -4.24
C SER A 150 -7.55 20.03 -3.16
N VAL A 151 -6.60 19.09 -3.06
CA VAL A 151 -5.34 19.34 -2.33
C VAL A 151 -4.34 20.01 -3.28
N LYS A 152 -4.68 21.20 -3.77
CA LYS A 152 -3.69 22.10 -4.38
C LYS A 152 -3.03 22.93 -3.28
N THR A 153 -1.77 22.64 -3.04
CA THR A 153 -0.77 23.46 -2.38
C THR A 153 -1.03 24.96 -2.64
N LYS A 154 -1.34 25.71 -1.59
CA LYS A 154 -1.02 27.15 -1.59
C LYS A 154 0.46 27.28 -1.22
N LYS A 155 1.17 28.06 -2.06
CA LYS A 155 2.54 28.52 -1.84
C LYS A 155 2.73 29.19 -0.50
#